data_746865599f3bfc6b9f2c435d6dbe2c40
#
_entry.id   746865599f3bfc6b9f2c435d6dbe2c40
#
_cell.length_a   1.000
_cell.length_b   1.000
_cell.length_c   1.000
_cell.angle_alpha   90.00
_cell.angle_beta   90.00
_cell.angle_gamma   90.00
#
_symmetry.space_group_name_H-M   'P 1'
#
loop_
_entity.id
_entity.type
_entity.pdbx_description
1 polymer ?
#
loop_
_entity_poly.entity_id
_entity_poly.type
_entity_poly.pdbx_seq_one_letter_code
_entity_poly.pdbx_strand_id
1 'polypeptide(L)'
;MHSGSRRFEADRVVLAAGAWTGAVSTLFGTPLPVRPGKGYSVDVAPYRLRGAINLSDAKVAVTPLSDRLRLAGTMEFGGLDEDLNQVRVDAIMRALRSYFRDWEPPADPPRAKAGCRPMTPDGKPIIGRLGDLTNAFVSTGHGMLGVTLTPGTAAALTDLVLRDRLSPNPNTFSPARFLGRPTTH
;
A
#
# COMPACT_ATOMS: atom_id res chain seq x y z
N MET A 1 2.49 20.28 15.50
CA MET A 1 3.24 19.50 14.52
C MET A 1 4.01 20.43 13.59
N HIS A 2 5.22 20.09 13.21
CA HIS A 2 6.04 20.92 12.32
C HIS A 2 6.29 20.18 10.99
N SER A 3 6.25 20.91 9.88
CA SER A 3 6.63 20.43 8.55
C SER A 3 7.49 21.52 7.89
N GLY A 4 8.81 21.32 7.88
CA GLY A 4 9.76 22.35 7.53
C GLY A 4 9.64 23.55 8.51
N SER A 5 9.48 24.76 7.97
CA SER A 5 9.28 25.99 8.76
C SER A 5 7.82 26.21 9.20
N ARG A 6 6.87 25.37 8.78
CA ARG A 6 5.44 25.55 9.09
C ARG A 6 5.05 24.77 10.35
N ARG A 7 4.30 25.43 11.23
CA ARG A 7 3.67 24.82 12.40
C ARG A 7 2.17 24.64 12.13
N PHE A 8 1.67 23.43 12.43
CA PHE A 8 0.25 23.09 12.37
C PHE A 8 -0.24 22.77 13.78
N GLU A 9 -1.37 23.33 14.16
CA GLU A 9 -2.08 23.04 15.41
C GLU A 9 -3.39 22.34 15.08
N ALA A 10 -3.71 21.28 15.80
CA ALA A 10 -4.93 20.52 15.63
C ALA A 10 -5.27 19.77 16.92
N ASP A 11 -6.55 19.63 17.22
CA ASP A 11 -7.03 18.88 18.39
C ASP A 11 -6.74 17.39 18.23
N ARG A 12 -6.76 16.89 17.01
CA ARG A 12 -6.53 15.47 16.68
C ARG A 12 -5.67 15.33 15.44
N VAL A 13 -4.83 14.31 15.44
CA VAL A 13 -3.91 14.01 14.33
C VAL A 13 -4.11 12.57 13.88
N VAL A 14 -4.21 12.35 12.56
CA VAL A 14 -4.24 11.01 11.98
C VAL A 14 -2.98 10.80 11.15
N LEU A 15 -2.17 9.82 11.53
CA LEU A 15 -1.02 9.38 10.76
C LEU A 15 -1.48 8.41 9.66
N ALA A 16 -1.53 8.90 8.43
CA ALA A 16 -1.92 8.15 7.23
C ALA A 16 -0.83 8.20 6.15
N ALA A 17 0.42 8.00 6.55
CA ALA A 17 1.61 8.20 5.71
C ALA A 17 1.96 6.96 4.83
N GLY A 18 1.04 6.01 4.64
CA GLY A 18 1.26 4.85 3.77
C GLY A 18 2.53 4.09 4.14
N ALA A 19 3.38 3.82 3.16
CA ALA A 19 4.63 3.09 3.35
C ALA A 19 5.66 3.83 4.23
N TRP A 20 5.55 5.15 4.36
CA TRP A 20 6.40 5.98 5.23
C TRP A 20 5.98 5.93 6.71
N THR A 21 4.84 5.32 7.01
CA THR A 21 4.32 5.26 8.39
C THR A 21 5.33 4.64 9.36
N GLY A 22 6.09 3.63 8.95
CA GLY A 22 7.11 3.01 9.80
C GLY A 22 8.14 4.03 10.33
N ALA A 23 8.64 4.89 9.45
CA ALA A 23 9.58 5.95 9.83
C ALA A 23 8.91 7.07 10.61
N VAL A 24 7.74 7.57 10.15
CA VAL A 24 7.06 8.71 10.77
C VAL A 24 6.50 8.36 12.15
N SER A 25 6.08 7.13 12.39
CA SER A 25 5.52 6.70 13.68
C SER A 25 6.53 6.75 14.82
N THR A 26 7.83 6.68 14.52
CA THR A 26 8.88 6.83 15.52
C THR A 26 8.91 8.23 16.14
N LEU A 27 8.52 9.26 15.38
CA LEU A 27 8.41 10.63 15.87
C LEU A 27 7.31 10.82 16.92
N PHE A 28 6.37 9.87 16.99
CA PHE A 28 5.32 9.80 18.00
C PHE A 28 5.68 8.88 19.18
N GLY A 29 6.91 8.38 19.25
CA GLY A 29 7.33 7.41 20.27
C GLY A 29 6.71 6.02 20.12
N THR A 30 6.07 5.73 19.00
CA THR A 30 5.35 4.46 18.76
C THR A 30 5.82 3.84 17.44
N PRO A 31 6.96 3.16 17.40
CA PRO A 31 7.45 2.54 16.18
C PRO A 31 6.49 1.44 15.70
N LEU A 32 6.03 1.54 14.47
CA LEU A 32 5.15 0.56 13.85
C LEU A 32 5.90 -0.26 12.79
N PRO A 33 5.69 -1.58 12.72
CA PRO A 33 6.43 -2.46 11.82
C PRO A 33 5.85 -2.42 10.39
N VAL A 34 5.72 -1.22 9.83
CA VAL A 34 5.29 -1.02 8.44
C VAL A 34 6.52 -0.99 7.55
N ARG A 35 6.53 -1.86 6.53
CA ARG A 35 7.60 -1.94 5.54
C ARG A 35 7.09 -1.63 4.14
N PRO A 36 7.89 -0.97 3.29
CA PRO A 36 7.52 -0.74 1.91
C PRO A 36 7.54 -2.05 1.12
N GLY A 37 6.44 -2.34 0.42
CA GLY A 37 6.38 -3.39 -0.59
C GLY A 37 6.28 -2.75 -1.96
N LYS A 38 7.43 -2.56 -2.63
CA LYS A 38 7.49 -1.92 -3.94
C LYS A 38 6.90 -2.82 -5.01
N GLY A 39 5.92 -2.32 -5.73
CA GLY A 39 5.30 -2.98 -6.87
C GLY A 39 5.45 -2.16 -8.12
N TYR A 40 5.29 -2.82 -9.25
CA TYR A 40 5.48 -2.22 -10.56
C TYR A 40 4.18 -2.25 -11.36
N SER A 41 3.98 -1.23 -12.18
CA SER A 41 2.93 -1.22 -13.19
C SER A 41 3.50 -0.77 -14.53
N VAL A 42 2.98 -1.37 -15.59
CA VAL A 42 3.40 -1.11 -16.96
C VAL A 42 2.14 -0.82 -17.77
N ASP A 43 2.09 0.33 -18.39
CA ASP A 43 1.00 0.70 -19.30
C ASP A 43 1.44 0.45 -20.75
N VAL A 44 0.65 -0.33 -21.48
CA VAL A 44 0.89 -0.70 -22.87
C VAL A 44 -0.33 -0.38 -23.73
N ALA A 45 -0.22 -0.55 -25.05
CA ALA A 45 -1.34 -0.35 -25.98
C ALA A 45 -2.58 -1.17 -25.57
N PRO A 46 -3.78 -0.68 -25.87
CA PRO A 46 -5.02 -1.37 -25.55
C PRO A 46 -5.05 -2.80 -26.14
N TYR A 47 -5.57 -3.74 -25.35
CA TYR A 47 -5.83 -5.09 -25.79
C TYR A 47 -7.29 -5.48 -25.51
N ARG A 48 -7.90 -6.29 -26.38
CA ARG A 48 -9.31 -6.66 -26.25
C ARG A 48 -9.53 -7.62 -25.08
N LEU A 49 -9.87 -7.05 -23.93
CA LEU A 49 -10.32 -7.80 -22.75
C LEU A 49 -11.69 -7.28 -22.30
N ARG A 50 -12.56 -8.20 -21.88
CA ARG A 50 -13.89 -7.86 -21.36
C ARG A 50 -13.86 -7.32 -19.93
N GLY A 51 -12.77 -7.53 -19.21
CA GLY A 51 -12.61 -7.11 -17.83
C GLY A 51 -11.21 -7.38 -17.29
N ALA A 52 -10.96 -6.95 -16.06
CA ALA A 52 -9.71 -7.22 -15.38
C ALA A 52 -9.55 -8.72 -15.09
N ILE A 53 -8.33 -9.22 -15.25
CA ILE A 53 -7.95 -10.60 -14.93
C ILE A 53 -6.69 -10.61 -14.07
N ASN A 54 -6.55 -11.69 -13.29
CA ASN A 54 -5.35 -11.92 -12.50
C ASN A 54 -4.67 -13.21 -12.99
N LEU A 55 -3.45 -13.06 -13.49
CA LEU A 55 -2.58 -14.17 -13.90
C LEU A 55 -1.87 -14.68 -12.63
N SER A 56 -2.52 -15.60 -11.92
CA SER A 56 -2.11 -16.00 -10.56
C SER A 56 -0.71 -16.60 -10.51
N ASP A 57 -0.33 -17.42 -11.48
CA ASP A 57 1.00 -18.05 -11.54
C ASP A 57 2.09 -17.01 -11.84
N ALA A 58 1.79 -16.06 -12.73
CA ALA A 58 2.70 -14.99 -13.10
C ALA A 58 2.73 -13.83 -12.09
N LYS A 59 1.78 -13.79 -11.14
CA LYS A 59 1.59 -12.69 -10.19
C LYS A 59 1.42 -11.33 -10.87
N VAL A 60 0.66 -11.31 -11.97
CA VAL A 60 0.38 -10.10 -12.77
C VAL A 60 -1.14 -9.89 -12.86
N ALA A 61 -1.58 -8.73 -12.42
CA ALA A 61 -2.94 -8.24 -12.65
C ALA A 61 -2.95 -7.48 -13.99
N VAL A 62 -3.91 -7.82 -14.85
CA VAL A 62 -4.10 -7.21 -16.17
C VAL A 62 -5.43 -6.48 -16.16
N THR A 63 -5.39 -5.16 -16.34
CA THR A 63 -6.57 -4.28 -16.25
C THR A 63 -6.74 -3.49 -17.54
N PRO A 64 -7.81 -3.74 -18.33
CA PRO A 64 -8.14 -2.90 -19.46
C PRO A 64 -8.66 -1.54 -18.96
N LEU A 65 -8.07 -0.48 -19.47
CA LEU A 65 -8.51 0.90 -19.31
C LEU A 65 -9.00 1.42 -20.67
N SER A 66 -9.60 2.60 -20.71
CA SER A 66 -10.20 3.14 -21.93
C SER A 66 -9.20 3.30 -23.07
N ASP A 67 -7.96 3.65 -22.76
CA ASP A 67 -6.91 4.03 -23.71
C ASP A 67 -5.64 3.17 -23.63
N ARG A 68 -5.59 2.20 -22.71
CA ARG A 68 -4.42 1.37 -22.47
C ARG A 68 -4.76 0.07 -21.74
N LEU A 69 -3.81 -0.86 -21.76
CA LEU A 69 -3.82 -2.01 -20.88
C LEU A 69 -2.80 -1.79 -19.76
N ARG A 70 -3.22 -1.90 -18.51
CA ARG A 70 -2.33 -1.84 -17.36
C ARG A 70 -1.97 -3.23 -16.87
N LEU A 71 -0.68 -3.48 -16.77
CA LEU A 71 -0.09 -4.67 -16.19
C LEU A 71 0.52 -4.30 -14.86
N ALA A 72 0.09 -4.90 -13.76
CA ALA A 72 0.62 -4.62 -12.45
C ALA A 72 1.07 -5.92 -11.78
N GLY A 73 2.30 -5.96 -11.32
CA GLY A 73 2.84 -7.19 -10.74
C GLY A 73 4.03 -6.96 -9.85
N THR A 74 4.53 -8.08 -9.37
CA THR A 74 5.69 -8.22 -8.52
C THR A 74 5.58 -7.54 -7.15
N MET A 75 6.45 -7.94 -6.23
CA MET A 75 6.63 -7.34 -4.93
C MET A 75 8.12 -7.39 -4.58
N GLU A 76 8.64 -6.26 -4.14
CA GLU A 76 10.04 -6.13 -3.73
C GLU A 76 10.12 -5.43 -2.38
N PHE A 77 10.96 -5.94 -1.49
CA PHE A 77 11.21 -5.37 -0.18
C PHE A 77 12.64 -4.82 -0.17
N GLY A 78 12.83 -3.62 -0.70
CA GLY A 78 14.18 -3.06 -0.94
C GLY A 78 14.38 -1.61 -0.49
N GLY A 79 13.38 -0.96 0.06
CA GLY A 79 13.48 0.45 0.47
C GLY A 79 12.27 1.29 0.08
N LEU A 80 12.34 2.59 0.36
CA LEU A 80 11.31 3.59 0.05
C LEU A 80 11.62 4.39 -1.22
N ASP A 81 12.31 3.80 -2.17
CA ASP A 81 12.55 4.39 -3.47
C ASP A 81 11.49 3.97 -4.50
N GLU A 82 11.38 4.74 -5.57
CA GLU A 82 10.52 4.45 -6.72
C GLU A 82 11.35 4.13 -7.98
N ASP A 83 12.60 3.77 -7.81
CA ASP A 83 13.49 3.40 -8.91
C ASP A 83 12.98 2.15 -9.62
N LEU A 84 13.06 2.16 -10.93
CA LEU A 84 12.59 1.07 -11.76
C LEU A 84 13.64 -0.02 -11.88
N ASN A 85 13.30 -1.22 -11.46
CA ASN A 85 14.07 -2.42 -11.75
C ASN A 85 13.62 -2.99 -13.10
N GLN A 86 14.43 -2.79 -14.14
CA GLN A 86 14.10 -3.20 -15.51
C GLN A 86 13.85 -4.71 -15.64
N VAL A 87 14.58 -5.54 -14.89
CA VAL A 87 14.38 -7.01 -14.90
C VAL A 87 12.96 -7.37 -14.48
N ARG A 88 12.39 -6.65 -13.50
CA ARG A 88 11.01 -6.86 -13.03
C ARG A 88 9.97 -6.33 -14.02
N VAL A 89 10.22 -5.19 -14.63
CA VAL A 89 9.39 -4.63 -15.70
C VAL A 89 9.32 -5.62 -16.87
N ASP A 90 10.46 -6.12 -17.31
CA ASP A 90 10.53 -7.11 -18.39
C ASP A 90 9.87 -8.44 -18.04
N ALA A 91 9.95 -8.86 -16.76
CA ALA A 91 9.27 -10.07 -16.32
C ALA A 91 7.74 -9.94 -16.40
N ILE A 92 7.18 -8.78 -16.04
CA ILE A 92 5.74 -8.49 -16.20
C ILE A 92 5.35 -8.57 -17.68
N MET A 93 6.14 -7.98 -18.55
CA MET A 93 5.88 -8.01 -20.00
C MET A 93 5.96 -9.42 -20.59
N ARG A 94 7.00 -10.18 -20.21
CA ARG A 94 7.16 -11.57 -20.68
C ARG A 94 6.04 -12.48 -20.22
N ALA A 95 5.48 -12.25 -19.04
CA ALA A 95 4.42 -13.07 -18.48
C ALA A 95 3.20 -13.17 -19.43
N LEU A 96 2.87 -12.11 -20.16
CA LEU A 96 1.71 -12.08 -21.03
C LEU A 96 1.82 -13.05 -22.22
N ARG A 97 3.02 -13.33 -22.70
CA ARG A 97 3.23 -14.25 -23.85
C ARG A 97 2.66 -15.65 -23.62
N SER A 98 2.64 -16.11 -22.37
CA SER A 98 2.10 -17.43 -22.03
C SER A 98 0.57 -17.47 -21.94
N TYR A 99 -0.09 -16.31 -21.85
CA TYR A 99 -1.54 -16.22 -21.63
C TYR A 99 -2.30 -15.58 -22.79
N PHE A 100 -1.61 -14.78 -23.62
CA PHE A 100 -2.23 -14.07 -24.74
C PHE A 100 -1.58 -14.54 -26.05
N ARG A 101 -2.37 -15.18 -26.90
CA ARG A 101 -1.90 -15.82 -28.14
C ARG A 101 -1.21 -14.84 -29.08
N ASP A 102 -1.80 -13.65 -29.25
CA ASP A 102 -1.36 -12.63 -30.19
C ASP A 102 -0.68 -11.46 -29.48
N TRP A 103 -0.06 -11.74 -28.33
CA TRP A 103 0.64 -10.70 -27.56
C TRP A 103 2.03 -10.46 -28.15
N GLU A 104 2.21 -9.24 -28.63
CA GLU A 104 3.52 -8.73 -29.02
C GLU A 104 3.94 -7.61 -28.05
N PRO A 105 5.19 -7.60 -27.57
CA PRO A 105 5.72 -6.47 -26.80
C PRO A 105 5.63 -5.19 -27.62
N PRO A 106 5.31 -4.04 -27.03
CA PRO A 106 5.30 -2.79 -27.74
C PRO A 106 6.70 -2.47 -28.30
N ALA A 107 6.75 -1.89 -29.49
CA ALA A 107 8.00 -1.44 -30.11
C ALA A 107 8.63 -0.28 -29.32
N ASP A 108 7.79 0.60 -28.76
CA ASP A 108 8.24 1.68 -27.90
C ASP A 108 8.39 1.21 -26.44
N PRO A 109 9.32 1.76 -25.66
CA PRO A 109 9.46 1.46 -24.24
C PRO A 109 8.14 1.72 -23.52
N PRO A 110 7.62 0.74 -22.77
CA PRO A 110 6.35 0.91 -22.05
C PRO A 110 6.49 1.94 -20.95
N ARG A 111 5.39 2.62 -20.62
CA ARG A 111 5.35 3.52 -19.46
C ARG A 111 5.30 2.69 -18.18
N ALA A 112 6.46 2.48 -17.58
CA ALA A 112 6.57 1.78 -16.30
C ALA A 112 6.55 2.78 -15.14
N LYS A 113 5.99 2.33 -14.00
CA LYS A 113 5.99 3.04 -12.73
C LYS A 113 6.21 2.06 -11.60
N ALA A 114 6.88 2.52 -10.54
CA ALA A 114 6.97 1.82 -9.28
C ALA A 114 6.18 2.58 -8.20
N GLY A 115 5.82 1.89 -7.12
CA GLY A 115 5.17 2.51 -5.97
C GLY A 115 5.20 1.59 -4.76
N CYS A 116 5.36 2.17 -3.56
CA CYS A 116 5.50 1.45 -2.31
C CYS A 116 4.16 1.26 -1.61
N ARG A 117 3.78 0.01 -1.38
CA ARG A 117 2.61 -0.38 -0.59
C ARG A 117 2.99 -0.50 0.88
N PRO A 118 2.14 -0.05 1.82
CA PRO A 118 2.37 -0.23 3.25
C PRO A 118 2.10 -1.69 3.65
N MET A 119 3.14 -2.46 3.88
CA MET A 119 3.04 -3.86 4.28
C MET A 119 3.23 -4.00 5.79
N THR A 120 2.46 -4.87 6.41
CA THR A 120 2.55 -5.25 7.82
C THR A 120 2.97 -6.70 7.96
N PRO A 121 3.59 -7.11 9.07
CA PRO A 121 4.04 -8.50 9.25
C PRO A 121 2.93 -9.56 9.20
N ASP A 122 1.71 -9.16 9.59
CA ASP A 122 0.54 -10.05 9.64
C ASP A 122 -0.45 -9.83 8.48
N GLY A 123 -0.11 -8.93 7.54
CA GLY A 123 -0.94 -8.63 6.38
C GLY A 123 -2.23 -7.88 6.69
N LYS A 124 -2.45 -7.44 7.94
CA LYS A 124 -3.66 -6.74 8.37
C LYS A 124 -3.40 -5.24 8.50
N PRO A 125 -4.39 -4.38 8.19
CA PRO A 125 -4.29 -2.95 8.45
C PRO A 125 -3.99 -2.62 9.91
N ILE A 126 -3.38 -1.47 10.14
CA ILE A 126 -3.19 -0.87 11.46
C ILE A 126 -4.13 0.32 11.54
N ILE A 127 -5.14 0.24 12.40
CA ILE A 127 -6.14 1.29 12.62
C ILE A 127 -6.34 1.40 14.13
N GLY A 128 -6.05 2.57 14.70
CA GLY A 128 -6.16 2.71 16.14
C GLY A 128 -5.53 3.98 16.69
N ARG A 129 -5.45 4.07 18.02
CA ARG A 129 -4.69 5.11 18.72
C ARG A 129 -3.19 4.85 18.56
N LEU A 130 -2.42 5.90 18.51
CA LEU A 130 -0.97 5.84 18.34
C LEU A 130 -0.29 5.90 19.72
N GLY A 131 0.05 4.74 20.24
CA GLY A 131 0.63 4.61 21.59
C GLY A 131 -0.31 5.13 22.68
N ASP A 132 0.26 5.83 23.64
CA ASP A 132 -0.46 6.40 24.79
C ASP A 132 -1.05 7.79 24.49
N LEU A 133 -0.91 8.28 23.25
CA LEU A 133 -1.41 9.60 22.86
C LEU A 133 -2.93 9.58 22.73
N THR A 134 -3.59 10.47 23.44
CA THR A 134 -5.06 10.54 23.48
C THR A 134 -5.67 11.15 22.22
N ASN A 135 -4.88 11.95 21.48
CA ASN A 135 -5.32 12.70 20.30
C ASN A 135 -4.61 12.31 19.01
N ALA A 136 -3.79 11.27 19.02
CA ALA A 136 -3.10 10.79 17.83
C ALA A 136 -3.58 9.39 17.43
N PHE A 137 -3.85 9.23 16.14
CA PHE A 137 -4.42 8.03 15.54
C PHE A 137 -3.58 7.60 14.34
N VAL A 138 -3.72 6.35 13.94
CA VAL A 138 -3.05 5.80 12.76
C VAL A 138 -4.01 5.03 11.89
N SER A 139 -3.84 5.13 10.58
CA SER A 139 -4.49 4.31 9.57
C SER A 139 -3.50 3.99 8.45
N THR A 140 -3.06 2.73 8.37
CA THR A 140 -2.03 2.28 7.44
C THR A 140 -2.06 0.76 7.26
N GLY A 141 -1.11 0.22 6.49
CA GLY A 141 -0.87 -1.22 6.43
C GLY A 141 -1.86 -2.02 5.58
N HIS A 142 -2.59 -1.36 4.70
CA HIS A 142 -3.63 -1.99 3.86
C HIS A 142 -3.06 -2.81 2.68
N GLY A 143 -1.75 -2.81 2.49
CA GLY A 143 -1.08 -3.54 1.42
C GLY A 143 -1.64 -3.19 0.04
N MET A 144 -2.10 -4.21 -0.68
CA MET A 144 -2.70 -4.06 -2.02
C MET A 144 -4.19 -3.70 -1.99
N LEU A 145 -4.84 -3.75 -0.82
CA LEU A 145 -6.29 -3.62 -0.70
C LEU A 145 -6.75 -2.23 -0.20
N GLY A 146 -5.83 -1.25 -0.16
CA GLY A 146 -6.10 0.08 0.41
C GLY A 146 -7.34 0.75 -0.16
N VAL A 147 -7.51 0.77 -1.47
CA VAL A 147 -8.68 1.37 -2.13
C VAL A 147 -9.95 0.58 -1.80
N THR A 148 -9.91 -0.74 -1.89
CA THR A 148 -11.05 -1.63 -1.63
C THR A 148 -11.54 -1.51 -0.18
N LEU A 149 -10.62 -1.36 0.78
CA LEU A 149 -10.94 -1.29 2.20
C LEU A 149 -11.25 0.14 2.68
N THR A 150 -11.11 1.15 1.83
CA THR A 150 -11.33 2.57 2.19
C THR A 150 -12.65 2.83 2.89
N PRO A 151 -13.84 2.36 2.41
CA PRO A 151 -15.11 2.68 3.06
C PRO A 151 -15.18 2.15 4.50
N GLY A 152 -14.79 0.89 4.70
CA GLY A 152 -14.79 0.28 6.04
C GLY A 152 -13.75 0.93 6.97
N THR A 153 -12.56 1.24 6.45
CA THR A 153 -11.52 1.94 7.19
C THR A 153 -11.95 3.34 7.59
N ALA A 154 -12.57 4.09 6.67
CA ALA A 154 -13.04 5.44 6.95
C ALA A 154 -14.11 5.45 8.04
N ALA A 155 -15.08 4.52 7.98
CA ALA A 155 -16.10 4.38 9.01
C ALA A 155 -15.50 4.07 10.39
N ALA A 156 -14.62 3.06 10.45
CA ALA A 156 -13.97 2.66 11.71
C ALA A 156 -13.11 3.78 12.30
N LEU A 157 -12.33 4.48 11.45
CA LEU A 157 -11.49 5.59 11.89
C LEU A 157 -12.32 6.80 12.35
N THR A 158 -13.41 7.11 11.66
CA THR A 158 -14.32 8.19 12.04
C THR A 158 -14.96 7.92 13.40
N ASP A 159 -15.45 6.71 13.64
CA ASP A 159 -16.02 6.33 14.92
C ASP A 159 -15.00 6.41 16.06
N LEU A 160 -13.77 5.98 15.78
CA LEU A 160 -12.67 6.09 16.75
C LEU A 160 -12.30 7.55 17.04
N VAL A 161 -12.11 8.36 15.99
CA VAL A 161 -11.64 9.76 16.13
C VAL A 161 -12.72 10.66 16.75
N LEU A 162 -13.98 10.51 16.35
CA LEU A 162 -15.06 11.41 16.77
C LEU A 162 -15.82 10.92 17.99
N ARG A 163 -15.96 9.62 18.19
CA ARG A 163 -16.83 9.03 19.21
C ARG A 163 -16.10 8.17 20.22
N ASP A 164 -14.79 8.02 20.10
CA ASP A 164 -13.95 7.12 20.90
C ASP A 164 -14.44 5.66 20.90
N ARG A 165 -15.06 5.25 19.81
CA ARG A 165 -15.55 3.89 19.61
C ARG A 165 -14.60 3.14 18.69
N LEU A 166 -14.01 2.07 19.19
CA LEU A 166 -13.28 1.11 18.34
C LEU A 166 -14.31 0.21 17.64
N SER A 167 -14.05 -0.07 16.38
CA SER A 167 -14.80 -1.02 15.53
C SER A 167 -15.00 -2.37 16.24
N PRO A 168 -15.97 -3.21 15.83
CA PRO A 168 -16.37 -4.44 16.53
C PRO A 168 -15.25 -5.44 16.81
N ASN A 169 -14.05 -5.24 16.28
CA ASN A 169 -12.88 -6.05 16.62
C ASN A 169 -11.64 -5.19 16.89
N PRO A 170 -11.60 -4.44 18.01
CA PRO A 170 -10.57 -3.46 18.31
C PRO A 170 -9.15 -4.06 18.32
N ASN A 171 -9.02 -5.30 18.80
CA ASN A 171 -7.70 -5.94 18.94
C ASN A 171 -7.07 -6.37 17.62
N THR A 172 -7.90 -6.67 16.61
CA THR A 172 -7.40 -7.18 15.32
C THR A 172 -6.61 -6.13 14.54
N PHE A 173 -7.04 -4.87 14.60
CA PHE A 173 -6.44 -3.78 13.82
C PHE A 173 -5.63 -2.81 14.68
N SER A 174 -5.73 -2.93 16.01
CA SER A 174 -5.02 -2.04 16.93
C SER A 174 -3.51 -2.08 16.73
N PRO A 175 -2.82 -0.92 16.75
CA PRO A 175 -1.35 -0.87 16.80
C PRO A 175 -0.78 -1.62 18.01
N ALA A 176 -1.52 -1.71 19.12
CA ALA A 176 -1.09 -2.38 20.34
C ALA A 176 -0.70 -3.86 20.13
N ARG A 177 -1.19 -4.51 19.06
CA ARG A 177 -0.80 -5.89 18.74
C ARG A 177 0.69 -6.05 18.37
N PHE A 178 1.37 -4.94 18.11
CA PHE A 178 2.80 -4.91 17.83
C PHE A 178 3.62 -4.27 18.97
N LEU A 179 2.95 -3.63 19.93
CA LEU A 179 3.58 -3.03 21.10
C LEU A 179 3.73 -4.11 22.18
N GLY A 180 4.93 -4.50 22.49
CA GLY A 180 5.21 -5.54 23.51
C GLY A 180 5.81 -6.84 22.98
N ARG A 181 6.05 -6.99 21.67
CA ARG A 181 6.93 -8.03 21.15
C ARG A 181 8.36 -7.51 21.06
N PRO A 182 9.36 -8.15 21.70
CA PRO A 182 10.75 -7.80 21.45
C PRO A 182 11.03 -7.96 19.96
N THR A 183 11.57 -6.93 19.34
CA THR A 183 12.15 -6.99 18.00
C THR A 183 13.35 -7.91 18.06
N THR A 184 13.18 -9.18 17.71
CA THR A 184 14.30 -10.04 17.38
C THR A 184 14.94 -9.51 16.10
N HIS A 185 16.15 -9.03 16.25
CA HIS A 185 17.04 -8.59 15.16
C HIS A 185 17.46 -9.76 14.28
#